data_cb23b78349351d50f1c57384fe6c5e07
#
_entry.id   cb23b78349351d50f1c57384fe6c5e07
#
_cell.length_a   1.000
_cell.length_b   1.000
_cell.length_c   1.000
_cell.angle_alpha   90.00
_cell.angle_beta   90.00
_cell.angle_gamma   90.00
#
_symmetry.space_group_name_H-M   'P 1'
#
loop_
_entity.id
_entity.type
_entity.pdbx_description
1 polymer ?
#
loop_
_entity_poly.entity_id
_entity_poly.type
_entity_poly.pdbx_seq_one_letter_code
_entity_poly.pdbx_strand_id
1 'polypeptide(L)'
;VVPALERPWKAALSRTCTGRVLTVGPGLKTGMPVHYDDPAEIGPDRIADAVAARAVYGSPCIVIDLGTTTNIEVIDAHGTFVGGVIAPGLALGARSLSAAAARLPQVEPSAPTHVIGRNTREAMRSGVVLGEVARIDGMLDMVLAEMRATKAAGEGDVPIVITGDDAKALAALVGHSLTVDDAL
;
A
#
# COMPACT_ATOMS: atom_id res chain seq x y z
N VAL A 1 8.09 11.55 -2.20
CA VAL A 1 6.79 11.19 -2.79
C VAL A 1 6.29 12.26 -3.76
N VAL A 2 6.51 13.54 -3.47
CA VAL A 2 6.16 14.66 -4.38
C VAL A 2 7.45 15.36 -4.84
N PRO A 3 8.01 15.02 -6.01
CA PRO A 3 9.32 15.51 -6.45
C PRO A 3 9.43 17.03 -6.48
N ALA A 4 8.36 17.74 -6.83
CA ALA A 4 8.34 19.21 -6.87
C ALA A 4 8.55 19.87 -5.50
N LEU A 5 8.24 19.17 -4.42
CA LEU A 5 8.36 19.66 -3.04
C LEU A 5 9.69 19.30 -2.37
N GLU A 6 10.50 18.43 -2.93
CA GLU A 6 11.74 17.96 -2.31
C GLU A 6 12.72 19.10 -2.02
N ARG A 7 13.01 19.91 -3.04
CA ARG A 7 13.95 21.04 -2.89
C ARG A 7 13.45 22.09 -1.88
N PRO A 8 12.19 22.58 -1.95
CA PRO A 8 11.65 23.51 -0.96
C PRO A 8 11.71 22.98 0.47
N TRP A 9 11.31 21.73 0.70
CA TRP A 9 11.34 21.11 2.02
C TRP A 9 12.77 20.95 2.54
N LYS A 10 13.67 20.45 1.72
CA LYS A 10 15.08 20.31 2.09
C LYS A 10 15.71 21.65 2.48
N ALA A 11 15.43 22.71 1.73
CA ALA A 11 15.91 24.06 2.04
C ALA A 11 15.31 24.60 3.33
N ALA A 12 14.01 24.38 3.59
CA ALA A 12 13.35 24.80 4.81
C ALA A 12 13.91 24.06 6.03
N LEU A 13 14.00 22.74 5.96
CA LEU A 13 14.51 21.90 7.05
C LEU A 13 15.98 22.18 7.36
N SER A 14 16.81 22.45 6.35
CA SER A 14 18.24 22.82 6.57
C SER A 14 18.43 24.17 7.28
N ARG A 15 17.40 25.03 7.30
CA ARG A 15 17.43 26.31 8.05
C ARG A 15 16.91 26.17 9.48
N THR A 16 16.02 25.22 9.72
CA THR A 16 15.31 25.06 11.00
C THR A 16 15.87 23.94 11.87
N CYS A 17 16.46 22.91 11.25
CA CYS A 17 17.03 21.77 11.94
C CYS A 17 18.54 21.95 12.15
N THR A 18 19.01 21.67 13.35
CA THR A 18 20.47 21.67 13.68
C THR A 18 21.13 20.34 13.28
N GLY A 19 20.36 19.31 13.03
CA GLY A 19 20.83 17.99 12.65
C GLY A 19 20.93 17.80 11.14
N ARG A 20 21.41 16.61 10.75
CA ARG A 20 21.49 16.21 9.34
C ARG A 20 20.10 15.96 8.78
N VAL A 21 19.75 16.64 7.70
CA VAL A 21 18.52 16.38 6.93
C VAL A 21 18.77 15.24 5.95
N LEU A 22 18.03 14.16 6.12
CA LEU A 22 18.07 13.00 5.21
C LEU A 22 16.84 13.02 4.30
N THR A 23 17.02 12.64 3.06
CA THR A 23 15.94 12.40 2.10
C THR A 23 15.85 10.90 1.87
N VAL A 24 14.67 10.30 2.11
CA VAL A 24 14.43 8.91 1.74
C VAL A 24 14.32 8.84 0.22
N GLY A 25 15.09 7.94 -0.39
CA GLY A 25 15.12 7.78 -1.83
C GLY A 25 16.34 7.00 -2.29
N PRO A 26 16.57 6.89 -3.62
CA PRO A 26 17.69 6.17 -4.18
C PRO A 26 19.02 6.61 -3.59
N GLY A 27 19.83 5.65 -3.16
CA GLY A 27 21.15 5.89 -2.57
C GLY A 27 21.17 6.07 -1.05
N LEU A 28 20.03 6.18 -0.38
CA LEU A 28 19.97 6.11 1.08
C LEU A 28 20.20 4.67 1.53
N LYS A 29 21.22 4.45 2.35
CA LYS A 29 21.49 3.13 2.93
C LYS A 29 20.51 2.86 4.07
N THR A 30 19.48 2.05 3.81
CA THR A 30 18.47 1.65 4.79
C THR A 30 18.83 0.37 5.54
N GLY A 31 19.85 -0.36 5.08
CA GLY A 31 20.20 -1.69 5.60
C GLY A 31 19.29 -2.81 5.09
N MET A 32 18.32 -2.50 4.25
CA MET A 32 17.47 -3.50 3.58
C MET A 32 17.99 -3.76 2.16
N PRO A 33 18.28 -5.02 1.81
CA PRO A 33 18.56 -5.38 0.43
C PRO A 33 17.34 -5.13 -0.45
N VAL A 34 17.58 -4.76 -1.70
CA VAL A 34 16.53 -4.50 -2.69
C VAL A 34 16.82 -5.34 -3.93
N HIS A 35 15.85 -6.14 -4.34
CA HIS A 35 15.89 -6.92 -5.57
C HIS A 35 14.80 -6.38 -6.51
N TYR A 36 15.15 -5.37 -7.29
CA TYR A 36 14.28 -4.68 -8.23
C TYR A 36 15.09 -4.34 -9.48
N ASP A 37 14.48 -4.38 -10.65
CA ASP A 37 15.20 -4.19 -11.93
C ASP A 37 15.91 -2.83 -11.98
N ASP A 38 15.18 -1.77 -11.61
CA ASP A 38 15.75 -0.44 -11.37
C ASP A 38 15.33 0.07 -9.97
N PRO A 39 16.20 -0.02 -8.97
CA PRO A 39 15.90 0.47 -7.62
C PRO A 39 15.58 1.98 -7.55
N ALA A 40 15.93 2.77 -8.57
CA ALA A 40 15.62 4.20 -8.61
C ALA A 40 14.13 4.47 -8.91
N GLU A 41 13.40 3.50 -9.43
CA GLU A 41 11.95 3.61 -9.70
C GLU A 41 11.10 3.37 -8.46
N ILE A 42 11.67 2.83 -7.37
CA ILE A 42 10.91 2.54 -6.15
C ILE A 42 10.58 3.84 -5.43
N GLY A 43 9.29 4.08 -5.20
CA GLY A 43 8.84 5.21 -4.40
C GLY A 43 9.45 5.23 -3.00
N PRO A 44 9.84 6.40 -2.48
CA PRO A 44 10.42 6.52 -1.13
C PRO A 44 9.49 6.04 -0.02
N ASP A 45 8.17 6.18 -0.19
CA ASP A 45 7.11 5.67 0.64
C ASP A 45 7.19 4.14 0.76
N ARG A 46 7.20 3.44 -0.36
CA ARG A 46 7.30 1.98 -0.41
C ARG A 46 8.56 1.44 0.28
N ILE A 47 9.68 2.15 0.14
CA ILE A 47 10.92 1.80 0.85
C ILE A 47 10.77 2.04 2.36
N ALA A 48 10.13 3.13 2.77
CA ALA A 48 9.92 3.44 4.18
C ALA A 48 9.04 2.39 4.85
N ASP A 49 7.92 2.03 4.23
CA ASP A 49 6.98 1.00 4.71
C ASP A 49 7.66 -0.35 4.84
N ALA A 50 8.38 -0.79 3.82
CA ALA A 50 9.09 -2.07 3.84
C ALA A 50 10.18 -2.11 4.92
N VAL A 51 10.94 -1.04 5.11
CA VAL A 51 11.97 -0.95 6.16
C VAL A 51 11.33 -0.98 7.55
N ALA A 52 10.25 -0.23 7.76
CA ALA A 52 9.53 -0.18 9.02
C ALA A 52 8.90 -1.54 9.34
N ALA A 53 8.18 -2.14 8.40
CA ALA A 53 7.56 -3.44 8.57
C ALA A 53 8.58 -4.53 8.89
N ARG A 54 9.69 -4.58 8.16
CA ARG A 54 10.77 -5.51 8.46
C ARG A 54 11.32 -5.33 9.88
N ALA A 55 11.44 -4.10 10.34
CA ALA A 55 11.98 -3.81 11.68
C ALA A 55 11.01 -4.21 12.79
N VAL A 56 9.70 -4.08 12.57
CA VAL A 56 8.66 -4.34 13.59
C VAL A 56 8.16 -5.78 13.54
N TYR A 57 7.92 -6.30 12.35
CA TYR A 57 7.27 -7.61 12.15
C TYR A 57 8.23 -8.70 11.70
N GLY A 58 9.47 -8.34 11.38
CA GLY A 58 10.47 -9.29 10.88
C GLY A 58 10.32 -9.57 9.38
N SER A 59 10.84 -10.74 8.97
CA SER A 59 10.76 -11.22 7.59
C SER A 59 10.56 -12.74 7.55
N PRO A 60 9.77 -13.27 6.60
CA PRO A 60 9.09 -12.52 5.53
C PRO A 60 7.93 -11.66 6.05
N CYS A 61 7.51 -10.65 5.29
CA CYS A 61 6.26 -9.93 5.57
C CYS A 61 5.70 -9.25 4.30
N ILE A 62 4.41 -8.96 4.32
CA ILE A 62 3.71 -8.20 3.28
C ILE A 62 3.14 -6.95 3.93
N VAL A 63 3.28 -5.80 3.25
CA VAL A 63 2.64 -4.55 3.66
C VAL A 63 1.58 -4.16 2.62
N ILE A 64 0.44 -3.71 3.09
CA ILE A 64 -0.61 -3.09 2.27
C ILE A 64 -0.71 -1.64 2.73
N ASP A 65 -0.29 -0.71 1.88
CA ASP A 65 -0.46 0.73 2.11
C ASP A 65 -1.65 1.26 1.32
N LEU A 66 -2.61 1.86 2.04
CA LEU A 66 -3.86 2.40 1.50
C LEU A 66 -3.81 3.92 1.47
N GLY A 67 -3.42 4.47 0.33
CA GLY A 67 -3.32 5.90 0.11
C GLY A 67 -3.95 6.34 -1.22
N THR A 68 -3.28 7.23 -1.93
CA THR A 68 -3.64 7.60 -3.31
C THR A 68 -3.63 6.39 -4.23
N THR A 69 -2.70 5.50 -4.00
CA THR A 69 -2.61 4.15 -4.57
C THR A 69 -2.80 3.12 -3.46
N THR A 70 -3.24 1.93 -3.82
CA THR A 70 -3.13 0.75 -2.97
C THR A 70 -1.87 0.03 -3.38
N ASN A 71 -0.89 0.00 -2.49
CA ASN A 71 0.37 -0.68 -2.71
C ASN A 71 0.42 -1.97 -1.90
N ILE A 72 1.06 -2.99 -2.44
CA ILE A 72 1.42 -4.22 -1.71
C ILE A 72 2.92 -4.37 -1.86
N GLU A 73 3.65 -4.26 -0.76
CA GLU A 73 5.09 -4.45 -0.67
C GLU A 73 5.41 -5.85 -0.17
N VAL A 74 6.35 -6.50 -0.83
CA VAL A 74 6.75 -7.87 -0.50
C VAL A 74 8.19 -7.90 -0.01
N ILE A 75 8.37 -8.37 1.21
CA ILE A 75 9.67 -8.63 1.84
C ILE A 75 9.83 -10.14 1.98
N ASP A 76 10.88 -10.69 1.41
CA ASP A 76 11.16 -12.12 1.45
C ASP A 76 11.72 -12.59 2.80
N ALA A 77 11.92 -13.91 2.96
CA ALA A 77 12.46 -14.53 4.17
C ALA A 77 13.89 -14.08 4.51
N HIS A 78 14.62 -13.50 3.56
CA HIS A 78 15.96 -12.95 3.78
C HIS A 78 15.92 -11.47 4.19
N GLY A 79 14.73 -10.88 4.27
CA GLY A 79 14.53 -9.46 4.57
C GLY A 79 14.85 -8.56 3.38
N THR A 80 14.73 -9.07 2.16
CA THR A 80 14.92 -8.33 0.91
C THR A 80 13.59 -7.80 0.42
N PHE A 81 13.53 -6.53 0.05
CA PHE A 81 12.42 -6.01 -0.74
C PHE A 81 12.48 -6.60 -2.15
N VAL A 82 11.49 -7.40 -2.52
CA VAL A 82 11.47 -8.13 -3.81
C VAL A 82 10.45 -7.56 -4.80
N GLY A 83 9.79 -6.46 -4.46
CA GLY A 83 8.80 -5.82 -5.33
C GLY A 83 7.41 -5.79 -4.70
N GLY A 84 6.39 -5.84 -5.54
CA GLY A 84 5.01 -5.82 -5.07
C GLY A 84 4.01 -5.39 -6.14
N VAL A 85 2.86 -4.84 -5.70
CA VAL A 85 1.75 -4.45 -6.56
C VAL A 85 1.44 -2.97 -6.35
N ILE A 86 1.06 -2.26 -7.41
CA ILE A 86 0.55 -0.89 -7.35
C ILE A 86 -0.80 -0.87 -8.07
N ALA A 87 -1.82 -0.38 -7.37
CA ALA A 87 -3.16 -0.27 -7.91
C ALA A 87 -3.78 1.10 -7.57
N PRO A 88 -4.84 1.54 -8.28
CA PRO A 88 -5.56 2.74 -7.88
C PRO A 88 -6.14 2.60 -6.47
N GLY A 89 -5.91 3.58 -5.59
CA GLY A 89 -6.51 3.60 -4.27
C GLY A 89 -8.01 3.88 -4.30
N LEU A 90 -8.67 3.65 -3.16
CA LEU A 90 -10.13 3.70 -3.01
C LEU A 90 -10.74 5.02 -3.47
N ALA A 91 -10.21 6.13 -2.98
CA ALA A 91 -10.68 7.47 -3.35
C ALA A 91 -10.41 7.81 -4.82
N LEU A 92 -9.28 7.36 -5.38
CA LEU A 92 -8.97 7.53 -6.80
C LEU A 92 -9.95 6.75 -7.67
N GLY A 93 -10.26 5.50 -7.31
CA GLY A 93 -11.25 4.67 -7.99
C GLY A 93 -12.63 5.30 -8.04
N ALA A 94 -13.11 5.83 -6.90
CA ALA A 94 -14.39 6.52 -6.79
C ALA A 94 -14.45 7.77 -7.70
N ARG A 95 -13.40 8.61 -7.65
CA ARG A 95 -13.33 9.82 -8.51
C ARG A 95 -13.23 9.48 -9.97
N SER A 96 -12.50 8.43 -10.35
CA SER A 96 -12.33 8.02 -11.74
C SER A 96 -13.65 7.64 -12.40
N LEU A 97 -14.55 6.95 -11.68
CA LEU A 97 -15.89 6.61 -12.17
C LEU A 97 -16.71 7.86 -12.49
N SER A 98 -16.74 8.83 -11.58
CA SER A 98 -17.49 10.08 -11.77
C SER A 98 -16.90 10.95 -12.88
N ALA A 99 -15.58 10.95 -13.06
CA ALA A 99 -14.90 11.67 -14.12
C ALA A 99 -15.11 11.05 -15.51
N ALA A 100 -15.16 9.71 -15.59
CA ALA A 100 -15.29 8.98 -16.84
C ALA A 100 -16.74 8.94 -17.37
N ALA A 101 -17.74 9.05 -16.49
CA ALA A 101 -19.15 8.90 -16.86
C ALA A 101 -20.03 10.02 -16.31
N ALA A 102 -20.50 10.91 -17.18
CA ALA A 102 -21.24 12.12 -16.82
C ALA A 102 -22.54 11.89 -15.99
N ARG A 103 -23.08 10.67 -16.01
CA ARG A 103 -24.27 10.31 -15.22
C ARG A 103 -23.95 9.73 -13.84
N LEU A 104 -22.68 9.43 -13.57
CA LEU A 104 -22.28 8.89 -12.28
C LEU A 104 -22.00 10.03 -11.29
N PRO A 105 -22.72 10.10 -10.16
CA PRO A 105 -22.48 11.12 -9.15
C PRO A 105 -21.16 10.86 -8.42
N GLN A 106 -20.61 11.89 -7.79
CA GLN A 106 -19.56 11.68 -6.79
C GLN A 106 -20.12 10.93 -5.58
N VAL A 107 -19.38 9.95 -5.10
CA VAL A 107 -19.71 9.16 -3.91
C VAL A 107 -18.53 9.11 -2.98
N GLU A 108 -18.81 9.26 -1.69
CA GLU A 108 -17.83 8.97 -0.64
C GLU A 108 -17.70 7.46 -0.49
N PRO A 109 -16.48 6.90 -0.52
CA PRO A 109 -16.26 5.49 -0.26
C PRO A 109 -16.65 5.16 1.18
N SER A 110 -17.68 4.35 1.33
CA SER A 110 -18.10 3.82 2.62
C SER A 110 -18.61 2.39 2.43
N ALA A 111 -18.40 1.54 3.43
CA ALA A 111 -18.80 0.15 3.38
C ALA A 111 -20.32 0.03 3.09
N PRO A 112 -20.71 -0.66 2.00
CA PRO A 112 -22.12 -0.82 1.69
C PRO A 112 -22.75 -1.87 2.60
N THR A 113 -24.06 -1.73 2.88
CA THR A 113 -24.81 -2.74 3.64
C THR A 113 -25.16 -3.97 2.83
N HIS A 114 -25.19 -3.82 1.51
CA HIS A 114 -25.52 -4.90 0.57
C HIS A 114 -24.58 -4.87 -0.63
N VAL A 115 -24.21 -6.05 -1.12
CA VAL A 115 -23.39 -6.20 -2.33
C VAL A 115 -24.15 -5.68 -3.57
N ILE A 116 -25.45 -5.98 -3.65
CA ILE A 116 -26.31 -5.54 -4.76
C ILE A 116 -26.92 -4.20 -4.41
N GLY A 117 -26.35 -3.11 -4.94
CA GLY A 117 -26.93 -1.77 -4.81
C GLY A 117 -28.20 -1.62 -5.62
N ARG A 118 -29.23 -1.00 -5.03
CA ARG A 118 -30.55 -0.77 -5.67
C ARG A 118 -30.72 0.61 -6.29
N ASN A 119 -29.67 1.42 -6.22
CA ASN A 119 -29.54 2.72 -6.91
C ASN A 119 -28.08 2.93 -7.30
N THR A 120 -27.84 3.92 -8.16
CA THR A 120 -26.51 4.21 -8.70
C THR A 120 -25.46 4.44 -7.61
N ARG A 121 -25.78 5.19 -6.56
CA ARG A 121 -24.84 5.48 -5.48
C ARG A 121 -24.44 4.24 -4.68
N GLU A 122 -25.42 3.41 -4.34
CA GLU A 122 -25.16 2.13 -3.67
C GLU A 122 -24.35 1.16 -4.54
N ALA A 123 -24.70 1.06 -5.82
CA ALA A 123 -23.98 0.22 -6.76
C ALA A 123 -22.51 0.69 -6.93
N MET A 124 -22.27 2.01 -6.99
CA MET A 124 -20.93 2.58 -7.04
C MET A 124 -20.14 2.30 -5.75
N ARG A 125 -20.76 2.50 -4.57
CA ARG A 125 -20.09 2.18 -3.29
C ARG A 125 -19.73 0.71 -3.19
N SER A 126 -20.64 -0.17 -3.58
CA SER A 126 -20.39 -1.61 -3.63
C SER A 126 -19.21 -1.95 -4.55
N GLY A 127 -19.23 -1.45 -5.79
CA GLY A 127 -18.16 -1.70 -6.75
C GLY A 127 -16.81 -1.12 -6.32
N VAL A 128 -16.79 0.06 -5.72
CA VAL A 128 -15.56 0.72 -5.26
C VAL A 128 -15.03 0.03 -4.00
N VAL A 129 -15.83 -0.11 -2.95
CA VAL A 129 -15.34 -0.59 -1.65
C VAL A 129 -15.15 -2.10 -1.64
N LEU A 130 -16.18 -2.88 -2.04
CA LEU A 130 -16.06 -4.33 -2.05
C LEU A 130 -15.19 -4.82 -3.21
N GLY A 131 -15.11 -4.06 -4.31
CA GLY A 131 -14.15 -4.31 -5.38
C GLY A 131 -12.71 -4.13 -4.93
N GLU A 132 -12.43 -3.14 -4.07
CA GLU A 132 -11.13 -2.98 -3.42
C GLU A 132 -10.79 -4.16 -2.51
N VAL A 133 -11.73 -4.54 -1.63
CA VAL A 133 -11.57 -5.71 -0.75
C VAL A 133 -11.27 -6.97 -1.56
N ALA A 134 -12.09 -7.26 -2.57
CA ALA A 134 -11.90 -8.44 -3.43
C ALA A 134 -10.56 -8.40 -4.19
N ARG A 135 -10.11 -7.21 -4.59
CA ARG A 135 -8.79 -7.02 -5.22
C ARG A 135 -7.67 -7.31 -4.22
N ILE A 136 -7.76 -6.79 -3.00
CA ILE A 136 -6.77 -7.04 -1.94
C ILE A 136 -6.68 -8.55 -1.66
N ASP A 137 -7.81 -9.21 -1.40
CA ASP A 137 -7.84 -10.64 -1.13
C ASP A 137 -7.25 -11.46 -2.29
N GLY A 138 -7.70 -11.19 -3.51
CA GLY A 138 -7.20 -11.91 -4.68
C GLY A 138 -5.71 -11.63 -4.99
N MET A 139 -5.22 -10.41 -4.75
CA MET A 139 -3.80 -10.09 -4.91
C MET A 139 -2.97 -10.78 -3.83
N LEU A 140 -3.43 -10.81 -2.58
CA LEU A 140 -2.76 -11.54 -1.49
C LEU A 140 -2.65 -13.02 -1.79
N ASP A 141 -3.72 -13.65 -2.28
CA ASP A 141 -3.70 -15.06 -2.69
C ASP A 141 -2.61 -15.33 -3.75
N MET A 142 -2.55 -14.47 -4.78
CA MET A 142 -1.56 -14.60 -5.85
C MET A 142 -0.12 -14.34 -5.35
N VAL A 143 0.09 -13.29 -4.57
CA VAL A 143 1.41 -12.96 -4.00
C VAL A 143 1.90 -14.07 -3.09
N LEU A 144 1.05 -14.58 -2.18
CA LEU A 144 1.42 -15.67 -1.28
C LEU A 144 1.72 -16.97 -2.04
N ALA A 145 0.96 -17.26 -3.11
CA ALA A 145 1.22 -18.42 -3.97
C ALA A 145 2.59 -18.30 -4.66
N GLU A 146 2.92 -17.12 -5.21
CA GLU A 146 4.20 -16.84 -5.85
C GLU A 146 5.36 -16.89 -4.84
N MET A 147 5.20 -16.29 -3.66
CA MET A 147 6.21 -16.35 -2.59
C MET A 147 6.52 -17.78 -2.18
N ARG A 148 5.52 -18.66 -2.11
CA ARG A 148 5.72 -20.10 -1.81
C ARG A 148 6.43 -20.81 -2.96
N ALA A 149 6.00 -20.56 -4.20
CA ALA A 149 6.59 -21.17 -5.39
C ALA A 149 8.09 -20.81 -5.58
N THR A 150 8.44 -19.56 -5.26
CA THR A 150 9.82 -19.04 -5.33
C THR A 150 10.63 -19.25 -4.06
N LYS A 151 10.03 -19.83 -3.01
CA LYS A 151 10.60 -19.97 -1.66
C LYS A 151 10.89 -18.63 -0.96
N ALA A 152 10.36 -17.53 -1.45
CA ALA A 152 10.47 -16.21 -0.83
C ALA A 152 9.74 -16.12 0.52
N ALA A 153 8.72 -16.96 0.75
CA ALA A 153 8.01 -17.06 2.02
C ALA A 153 8.83 -17.71 3.14
N GLY A 154 9.88 -18.48 2.82
CA GLY A 154 10.55 -19.31 3.81
C GLY A 154 9.65 -20.41 4.38
N GLU A 155 9.90 -20.81 5.63
CA GLU A 155 9.08 -21.78 6.37
C GLU A 155 8.18 -21.03 7.35
N GLY A 156 6.87 -21.23 7.28
CA GLY A 156 5.89 -20.61 8.20
C GLY A 156 4.92 -19.64 7.56
N ASP A 157 4.21 -18.94 8.44
CA ASP A 157 3.23 -17.94 8.02
C ASP A 157 3.92 -16.61 7.65
N VAL A 158 3.36 -15.91 6.68
CA VAL A 158 3.82 -14.57 6.27
C VAL A 158 2.92 -13.54 6.94
N PRO A 159 3.43 -12.75 7.89
CA PRO A 159 2.68 -11.65 8.46
C PRO A 159 2.23 -10.65 7.38
N ILE A 160 0.98 -10.21 7.46
CA ILE A 160 0.41 -9.21 6.56
C ILE A 160 0.01 -8.01 7.40
N VAL A 161 0.59 -6.86 7.07
CA VAL A 161 0.33 -5.59 7.75
C VAL A 161 -0.43 -4.68 6.81
N ILE A 162 -1.42 -3.97 7.31
CA ILE A 162 -2.19 -2.98 6.56
C ILE A 162 -2.09 -1.62 7.26
N THR A 163 -1.77 -0.59 6.49
CA THR A 163 -1.60 0.79 6.93
C THR A 163 -2.31 1.78 6.00
N GLY A 164 -2.31 3.04 6.36
CA GLY A 164 -2.91 4.13 5.58
C GLY A 164 -4.32 4.51 6.02
N ASP A 165 -4.89 5.54 5.37
CA ASP A 165 -6.11 6.24 5.82
C ASP A 165 -7.34 5.32 5.99
N ASP A 166 -7.51 4.34 5.10
CA ASP A 166 -8.68 3.45 5.06
C ASP A 166 -8.40 2.07 5.71
N ALA A 167 -7.23 1.87 6.31
CA ALA A 167 -6.75 0.56 6.79
C ALA A 167 -7.74 -0.13 7.74
N LYS A 168 -8.19 0.57 8.79
CA LYS A 168 -9.13 0.01 9.77
C LYS A 168 -10.46 -0.41 9.15
N ALA A 169 -10.97 0.42 8.23
CA ALA A 169 -12.26 0.17 7.62
C ALA A 169 -12.21 -1.03 6.66
N LEU A 170 -11.14 -1.15 5.87
CA LEU A 170 -10.99 -2.23 4.91
C LEU A 170 -10.52 -3.54 5.56
N ALA A 171 -9.64 -3.48 6.56
CA ALA A 171 -9.20 -4.67 7.30
C ALA A 171 -10.37 -5.48 7.90
N ALA A 172 -11.44 -4.80 8.30
CA ALA A 172 -12.63 -5.45 8.83
C ALA A 172 -13.43 -6.24 7.78
N LEU A 173 -13.18 -6.01 6.49
CA LEU A 173 -13.89 -6.61 5.36
C LEU A 173 -13.03 -7.63 4.59
N VAL A 174 -11.71 -7.52 4.68
CA VAL A 174 -10.74 -8.42 4.03
C VAL A 174 -10.80 -9.80 4.67
N GLY A 175 -10.74 -10.85 3.88
CA GLY A 175 -10.83 -12.25 4.32
C GLY A 175 -9.53 -12.78 4.94
N HIS A 176 -8.38 -12.17 4.63
CA HIS A 176 -7.10 -12.53 5.22
C HIS A 176 -6.93 -12.00 6.65
N SER A 177 -6.18 -12.71 7.47
CA SER A 177 -5.77 -12.21 8.79
C SER A 177 -4.73 -11.11 8.63
N LEU A 178 -5.06 -9.90 9.05
CA LEU A 178 -4.23 -8.71 8.91
C LEU A 178 -3.90 -8.09 10.27
N THR A 179 -2.73 -7.47 10.37
CA THR A 179 -2.39 -6.56 11.46
C THR A 179 -2.57 -5.13 10.97
N VAL A 180 -3.42 -4.35 11.63
CA VAL A 180 -3.57 -2.92 11.33
C VAL A 180 -2.51 -2.15 12.10
N ASP A 181 -1.71 -1.34 11.40
CA ASP A 181 -0.70 -0.47 12.00
C ASP A 181 -0.80 0.93 11.38
N ASP A 182 -1.37 1.87 12.12
CA ASP A 182 -1.55 3.25 11.68
C ASP A 182 -0.25 4.09 11.76
N ALA A 183 0.82 3.52 12.30
CA ALA A 183 2.09 4.22 12.55
C ALA A 183 3.26 3.69 11.69
N LEU A 184 2.97 2.76 10.78
CA LEU A 184 3.98 2.15 9.93
C LEU A 184 4.59 3.15 8.94
#